data_ae257fb69d363ae7214490b00057a423
#
_entry.id   ae257fb69d363ae7214490b00057a423
#
_cell.length_a   1.000
_cell.length_b   1.000
_cell.length_c   1.000
_cell.angle_alpha   90.00
_cell.angle_beta   90.00
_cell.angle_gamma   90.00
#
_symmetry.space_group_name_H-M   'P 1'
#
loop_
_entity.id
_entity.type
_entity.pdbx_description
1 polymer ?
#
loop_
_entity_poly.entity_id
_entity_poly.type
_entity_poly.pdbx_seq_one_letter_code
_entity_poly.pdbx_strand_id
1 'polypeptide(L)'
;MRRILIVDDDPDQLEIRQLVIRHSGHRTAIASAADEALRIFDAGRFDTVVLDLRLPAPETGLALIRALRERSATVRIFVLSGWPADIEQAPERAMVQEVLTKPVNSGWLLRRLALLACLALLLASGPLRAAEAVIDLADAREVVASLELSAPGTQWNRKGREGALARVTVDGKLAAHVPVFLGGTPLRQSVLLGRLSAGRHTVHVERDERSPAGVELKTGPVRLRAVSQPDPDFQLIANAPVLFSRRDDQLFTDVPLLAYCEITAAGGRTTLEYTVIFSNEDGGTSTRALMARWGRTTDIEYVYRVSFDQSGRRLSGIIQTRGHADVEFTGEREGEHPLLGVVTLNNMVAPEGRSAIRWAPVPVMADLSHASREAVMDQAPWTYRIAAEELEREGKLRPFGTVNGQNISDPRNYLTFEARILSRGARISPAVRLRDGIWRAAHLGRADYAVERPGWARMSVEVPPGTTAGDIQELGFACLTEPANARAPAPLAGACTVEAVGAVFLPGRDFAPGPRLWTRPLTAPVTIDSGQMVSLPWK
;
A
#
# COMPACT_ATOMS: atom_id res chain seq x y z
N MET A 1 1.30 -19.82 -23.01
CA MET A 1 2.79 -19.77 -22.99
C MET A 1 3.21 -18.54 -23.77
N ARG A 2 4.01 -17.62 -23.20
CA ARG A 2 4.44 -16.35 -23.83
C ARG A 2 5.95 -16.30 -23.93
N ARG A 3 6.47 -15.43 -24.83
CA ARG A 3 7.89 -15.08 -24.89
C ARG A 3 8.09 -13.71 -24.25
N ILE A 4 8.87 -13.66 -23.18
CA ILE A 4 9.05 -12.47 -22.34
C ILE A 4 10.53 -12.08 -22.34
N LEU A 5 10.81 -10.83 -22.71
CA LEU A 5 12.12 -10.21 -22.55
C LEU A 5 12.16 -9.50 -21.19
N ILE A 6 13.18 -9.77 -20.39
CA ILE A 6 13.41 -9.16 -19.09
C ILE A 6 14.65 -8.27 -19.22
N VAL A 7 14.54 -7.02 -18.81
CA VAL A 7 15.63 -6.03 -18.92
C VAL A 7 15.84 -5.38 -17.56
N ASP A 8 17.03 -5.55 -16.99
CA ASP A 8 17.44 -4.96 -15.71
C ASP A 8 18.97 -4.94 -15.65
N ASP A 9 19.59 -3.88 -15.15
CA ASP A 9 21.06 -3.78 -15.05
C ASP A 9 21.64 -4.51 -13.84
N ASP A 10 20.77 -4.96 -12.93
CA ASP A 10 21.13 -5.81 -11.78
C ASP A 10 21.08 -7.30 -12.17
N PRO A 11 22.24 -8.01 -12.21
CA PRO A 11 22.29 -9.40 -12.63
C PRO A 11 21.53 -10.35 -11.69
N ASP A 12 21.49 -10.07 -10.38
CA ASP A 12 20.77 -10.88 -9.40
C ASP A 12 19.25 -10.77 -9.63
N GLN A 13 18.77 -9.59 -9.92
CA GLN A 13 17.38 -9.35 -10.25
C GLN A 13 16.97 -9.98 -11.59
N LEU A 14 17.86 -9.98 -12.57
CA LEU A 14 17.64 -10.69 -13.85
C LEU A 14 17.48 -12.19 -13.64
N GLU A 15 18.39 -12.80 -12.87
CA GLU A 15 18.37 -14.25 -12.63
C GLU A 15 17.13 -14.67 -11.87
N ILE A 16 16.81 -13.98 -10.76
CA ILE A 16 15.62 -14.26 -9.95
C ILE A 16 14.33 -14.13 -10.77
N ARG A 17 14.16 -13.04 -11.52
CA ARG A 17 12.97 -12.85 -12.35
C ARG A 17 12.89 -13.85 -13.49
N GLN A 18 14.02 -14.19 -14.10
CA GLN A 18 14.06 -15.20 -15.14
C GLN A 18 13.60 -16.56 -14.61
N LEU A 19 14.13 -16.97 -13.45
CA LEU A 19 13.78 -18.23 -12.79
C LEU A 19 12.27 -18.30 -12.50
N VAL A 20 11.74 -17.24 -11.89
CA VAL A 20 10.33 -17.13 -11.50
C VAL A 20 9.39 -17.19 -12.71
N ILE A 21 9.70 -16.40 -13.76
CA ILE A 21 8.88 -16.35 -14.97
C ILE A 21 8.96 -17.66 -15.78
N ARG A 22 10.13 -18.30 -15.83
CA ARG A 22 10.28 -19.62 -16.47
C ARG A 22 9.54 -20.72 -15.72
N HIS A 23 9.59 -20.70 -14.38
CA HIS A 23 8.86 -21.68 -13.56
C HIS A 23 7.34 -21.60 -13.74
N SER A 24 6.81 -20.43 -14.10
CA SER A 24 5.40 -20.25 -14.45
C SER A 24 5.03 -20.63 -15.89
N GLY A 25 5.90 -21.32 -16.61
CA GLY A 25 5.63 -21.87 -17.94
C GLY A 25 5.83 -20.89 -19.11
N HIS A 26 6.51 -19.76 -18.90
CA HIS A 26 6.85 -18.82 -19.97
C HIS A 26 8.25 -19.04 -20.52
N ARG A 27 8.51 -18.62 -21.77
CA ARG A 27 9.86 -18.55 -22.36
C ARG A 27 10.44 -17.17 -22.10
N THR A 28 11.67 -17.09 -21.63
CA THR A 28 12.31 -15.82 -21.28
C THR A 28 13.64 -15.63 -22.02
N ALA A 29 13.95 -14.38 -22.34
CA ALA A 29 15.29 -13.87 -22.63
C ALA A 29 15.59 -12.75 -21.64
N ILE A 30 16.86 -12.50 -21.37
CA ILE A 30 17.33 -11.45 -20.45
C ILE A 30 18.27 -10.50 -21.20
N ALA A 31 18.31 -9.26 -20.78
CA ALA A 31 19.25 -8.24 -21.22
C ALA A 31 19.63 -7.34 -20.05
N SER A 32 20.91 -7.00 -19.94
CA SER A 32 21.46 -6.15 -18.89
C SER A 32 21.59 -4.67 -19.29
N ALA A 33 21.34 -4.36 -20.58
CA ALA A 33 21.45 -3.01 -21.11
C ALA A 33 20.42 -2.76 -22.23
N ALA A 34 20.12 -1.50 -22.52
CA ALA A 34 19.09 -1.11 -23.47
C ALA A 34 19.42 -1.53 -24.92
N ASP A 35 20.65 -1.39 -25.36
CA ASP A 35 21.12 -1.79 -26.70
C ASP A 35 21.12 -3.32 -26.86
N GLU A 36 21.46 -4.06 -25.83
CA GLU A 36 21.33 -5.50 -25.79
C GLU A 36 19.87 -5.94 -25.89
N ALA A 37 18.98 -5.28 -25.14
CA ALA A 37 17.55 -5.54 -25.17
C ALA A 37 16.97 -5.35 -26.58
N LEU A 38 17.35 -4.29 -27.28
CA LEU A 38 16.90 -4.04 -28.65
C LEU A 38 17.41 -5.11 -29.63
N ARG A 39 18.67 -5.52 -29.54
CA ARG A 39 19.23 -6.59 -30.38
C ARG A 39 18.50 -7.92 -30.17
N ILE A 40 18.22 -8.27 -28.91
CA ILE A 40 17.50 -9.49 -28.59
C ILE A 40 16.04 -9.40 -29.04
N PHE A 41 15.42 -8.22 -28.89
CA PHE A 41 14.05 -7.98 -29.33
C PHE A 41 13.90 -8.12 -30.85
N ASP A 42 14.82 -7.57 -31.62
CA ASP A 42 14.84 -7.61 -33.10
C ASP A 42 15.09 -9.05 -33.61
N ALA A 43 15.92 -9.84 -32.91
CA ALA A 43 16.23 -11.23 -33.26
C ALA A 43 15.11 -12.22 -32.88
N GLY A 44 14.17 -11.81 -32.02
CA GLY A 44 13.14 -12.67 -31.46
C GLY A 44 11.74 -12.12 -31.66
N ARG A 45 10.73 -13.00 -31.46
CA ARG A 45 9.31 -12.57 -31.36
C ARG A 45 8.91 -12.57 -29.89
N PHE A 46 8.77 -11.39 -29.28
CA PHE A 46 8.37 -11.23 -27.88
C PHE A 46 6.96 -10.67 -27.76
N ASP A 47 6.17 -11.28 -26.89
CA ASP A 47 4.80 -10.86 -26.59
C ASP A 47 4.80 -9.77 -25.49
N THR A 48 5.85 -9.76 -24.68
CA THR A 48 5.92 -8.92 -23.49
C THR A 48 7.37 -8.56 -23.18
N VAL A 49 7.58 -7.34 -22.71
CA VAL A 49 8.84 -6.87 -22.13
C VAL A 49 8.58 -6.47 -20.68
N VAL A 50 9.42 -6.94 -19.77
CA VAL A 50 9.48 -6.50 -18.38
C VAL A 50 10.77 -5.74 -18.21
N LEU A 51 10.68 -4.45 -17.95
CA LEU A 51 11.77 -3.48 -18.06
C LEU A 51 11.99 -2.76 -16.73
N ASP A 52 13.21 -2.78 -16.18
CA ASP A 52 13.58 -1.77 -15.20
C ASP A 52 13.67 -0.40 -15.86
N LEU A 53 13.05 0.61 -15.25
CA LEU A 53 13.11 1.96 -15.82
C LEU A 53 14.52 2.57 -15.77
N ARG A 54 15.29 2.26 -14.72
CA ARG A 54 16.65 2.78 -14.53
C ARG A 54 17.68 1.80 -15.03
N LEU A 55 18.23 2.06 -16.23
CA LEU A 55 19.20 1.26 -16.97
C LEU A 55 20.47 2.08 -17.36
N PRO A 56 21.32 2.57 -16.52
CA PRO A 56 21.20 2.82 -15.06
C PRO A 56 20.45 4.12 -14.71
N ALA A 57 19.99 4.87 -15.69
CA ALA A 57 19.27 6.14 -15.53
C ALA A 57 17.85 6.03 -16.13
N PRO A 58 16.86 6.78 -15.61
CA PRO A 58 15.48 6.72 -16.11
C PRO A 58 15.36 7.13 -17.60
N GLU A 59 16.18 8.06 -18.07
CA GLU A 59 16.20 8.50 -19.47
C GLU A 59 16.50 7.36 -20.43
N THR A 60 17.35 6.41 -20.02
CA THR A 60 17.70 5.22 -20.81
C THR A 60 16.50 4.28 -20.94
N GLY A 61 15.78 4.05 -19.84
CA GLY A 61 14.55 3.25 -19.85
C GLY A 61 13.45 3.88 -20.69
N LEU A 62 13.25 5.20 -20.57
CA LEU A 62 12.28 5.94 -21.38
C LEU A 62 12.64 5.86 -22.88
N ALA A 63 13.91 6.01 -23.24
CA ALA A 63 14.37 5.85 -24.63
C ALA A 63 14.14 4.43 -25.14
N LEU A 64 14.37 3.41 -24.31
CA LEU A 64 14.11 2.02 -24.67
C LEU A 64 12.61 1.76 -24.90
N ILE A 65 11.72 2.34 -24.09
CA ILE A 65 10.27 2.24 -24.28
C ILE A 65 9.86 2.78 -25.65
N ARG A 66 10.35 3.97 -26.04
CA ARG A 66 10.09 4.54 -27.37
C ARG A 66 10.56 3.60 -28.47
N ALA A 67 11.81 3.16 -28.40
CA ALA A 67 12.42 2.29 -29.39
C ALA A 67 11.70 0.93 -29.53
N LEU A 68 11.21 0.34 -28.44
CA LEU A 68 10.40 -0.87 -28.45
C LEU A 68 9.03 -0.63 -29.10
N ARG A 69 8.42 0.51 -28.83
CA ARG A 69 7.11 0.87 -29.39
C ARG A 69 7.17 1.16 -30.89
N GLU A 70 8.26 1.76 -31.36
CA GLU A 70 8.55 1.95 -32.80
C GLU A 70 8.69 0.61 -33.54
N ARG A 71 9.30 -0.40 -32.88
CA ARG A 71 9.47 -1.75 -33.44
C ARG A 71 8.21 -2.61 -33.38
N SER A 72 7.36 -2.38 -32.41
CA SER A 72 6.13 -3.14 -32.23
C SER A 72 5.04 -2.33 -31.51
N ALA A 73 3.98 -2.01 -32.24
CA ALA A 73 2.80 -1.36 -31.67
C ALA A 73 2.04 -2.26 -30.65
N THR A 74 2.22 -3.58 -30.74
CA THR A 74 1.43 -4.57 -29.99
C THR A 74 2.17 -5.24 -28.83
N VAL A 75 3.49 -5.09 -28.74
CA VAL A 75 4.25 -5.63 -27.61
C VAL A 75 3.78 -5.00 -26.30
N ARG A 76 3.59 -5.81 -25.27
CA ARG A 76 3.21 -5.30 -23.94
C ARG A 76 4.46 -4.96 -23.15
N ILE A 77 4.51 -3.75 -22.63
CA ILE A 77 5.64 -3.25 -21.87
C ILE A 77 5.17 -3.05 -20.41
N PHE A 78 5.79 -3.79 -19.50
CA PHE A 78 5.64 -3.63 -18.06
C PHE A 78 6.91 -2.98 -17.53
N VAL A 79 6.77 -1.84 -16.88
CA VAL A 79 7.89 -1.10 -16.29
C VAL A 79 7.96 -1.41 -14.81
N LEU A 80 9.15 -1.75 -14.33
CA LEU A 80 9.47 -1.88 -12.92
C LEU A 80 10.21 -0.62 -12.50
N SER A 81 9.75 0.06 -11.45
CA SER A 81 10.42 1.28 -10.98
C SER A 81 10.32 1.39 -9.46
N GLY A 82 11.40 1.72 -8.79
CA GLY A 82 11.38 2.19 -7.42
C GLY A 82 10.74 3.58 -7.28
N TRP A 83 10.54 4.27 -8.42
CA TRP A 83 10.04 5.65 -8.51
C TRP A 83 9.07 5.79 -9.66
N PRO A 84 7.80 5.51 -9.47
CA PRO A 84 6.78 5.68 -10.51
C PRO A 84 6.73 7.10 -11.08
N ALA A 85 7.07 8.11 -10.28
CA ALA A 85 7.10 9.50 -10.72
C ALA A 85 8.06 9.77 -11.92
N ASP A 86 9.10 8.94 -12.10
CA ASP A 86 10.04 9.08 -13.24
C ASP A 86 9.34 8.84 -14.59
N ILE A 87 8.24 8.11 -14.62
CA ILE A 87 7.49 7.80 -15.86
C ILE A 87 6.07 8.38 -15.87
N GLU A 88 5.45 8.62 -14.71
CA GLU A 88 4.04 9.06 -14.63
C GLU A 88 3.78 10.39 -15.37
N GLN A 89 4.77 11.27 -15.43
CA GLN A 89 4.69 12.55 -16.14
C GLN A 89 5.34 12.53 -17.52
N ALA A 90 5.95 11.41 -17.91
CA ALA A 90 6.61 11.26 -19.20
C ALA A 90 5.60 10.85 -20.30
N PRO A 91 5.77 11.28 -21.56
CA PRO A 91 4.94 10.83 -22.68
C PRO A 91 4.91 9.32 -22.84
N GLU A 92 5.97 8.65 -22.46
CA GLU A 92 6.13 7.19 -22.51
C GLU A 92 5.18 6.44 -21.57
N ARG A 93 4.59 7.12 -20.60
CA ARG A 93 3.56 6.53 -19.73
C ARG A 93 2.37 5.95 -20.53
N ALA A 94 1.99 6.63 -21.61
CA ALA A 94 0.94 6.16 -22.51
C ALA A 94 1.37 4.96 -23.39
N MET A 95 2.67 4.71 -23.49
CA MET A 95 3.25 3.63 -24.30
C MET A 95 3.40 2.31 -23.54
N VAL A 96 3.22 2.30 -22.21
CA VAL A 96 3.40 1.11 -21.37
C VAL A 96 2.08 0.57 -20.89
N GLN A 97 2.06 -0.74 -20.69
CA GLN A 97 0.87 -1.46 -20.22
C GLN A 97 0.60 -1.15 -18.74
N GLU A 98 1.64 -1.17 -17.93
CA GLU A 98 1.56 -0.95 -16.50
C GLU A 98 2.94 -0.55 -15.94
N VAL A 99 2.93 0.27 -14.90
CA VAL A 99 4.10 0.60 -14.10
C VAL A 99 3.96 -0.10 -12.76
N LEU A 100 4.97 -0.86 -12.37
CA LEU A 100 5.01 -1.68 -11.18
C LEU A 100 6.07 -1.13 -10.23
N THR A 101 5.66 -0.72 -9.02
CA THR A 101 6.58 -0.15 -8.03
C THR A 101 7.42 -1.24 -7.37
N LYS A 102 8.74 -1.07 -7.35
CA LYS A 102 9.65 -1.94 -6.60
C LYS A 102 9.53 -1.67 -5.09
N PRO A 103 9.60 -2.71 -4.22
CA PRO A 103 9.88 -4.11 -4.53
C PRO A 103 8.68 -4.83 -5.16
N VAL A 104 8.90 -5.47 -6.30
CA VAL A 104 7.87 -6.21 -7.01
C VAL A 104 7.90 -7.67 -6.57
N ASN A 105 6.85 -8.10 -5.88
CA ASN A 105 6.68 -9.51 -5.55
C ASN A 105 6.50 -10.35 -6.81
N SER A 106 7.24 -11.46 -6.90
CA SER A 106 7.24 -12.37 -8.04
C SER A 106 5.86 -12.91 -8.40
N GLY A 107 5.04 -13.28 -7.41
CA GLY A 107 3.68 -13.77 -7.63
C GLY A 107 2.75 -12.69 -8.21
N TRP A 108 2.93 -11.44 -7.81
CA TRP A 108 2.19 -10.32 -8.35
C TRP A 108 2.59 -10.00 -9.80
N LEU A 109 3.90 -10.00 -10.12
CA LEU A 109 4.39 -9.86 -11.49
C LEU A 109 3.80 -10.95 -12.41
N LEU A 110 3.80 -12.20 -11.97
CA LEU A 110 3.22 -13.31 -12.73
C LEU A 110 1.72 -13.12 -13.01
N ARG A 111 0.97 -12.64 -12.02
CA ARG A 111 -0.47 -12.33 -12.21
C ARG A 111 -0.70 -11.26 -13.25
N ARG A 112 0.08 -10.17 -13.23
CA ARG A 112 -0.03 -9.09 -14.22
C ARG A 112 0.34 -9.56 -15.62
N LEU A 113 1.33 -10.41 -15.74
CA LEU A 113 1.69 -11.04 -17.00
C LEU A 113 0.60 -11.99 -17.53
N ALA A 114 -0.19 -12.63 -16.65
CA ALA A 114 -1.27 -13.55 -17.01
C ALA A 114 -2.60 -12.84 -17.36
N LEU A 115 -2.92 -11.71 -16.75
CA LEU A 115 -4.26 -11.09 -16.69
C LEU A 115 -4.80 -10.47 -17.99
N LEU A 116 -4.07 -10.47 -19.12
CA LEU A 116 -4.48 -9.72 -20.34
C LEU A 116 -4.77 -10.60 -21.56
N ALA A 117 -5.31 -11.79 -21.35
CA ALA A 117 -5.76 -12.65 -22.47
C ALA A 117 -7.20 -12.41 -22.92
N CYS A 118 -8.00 -11.59 -22.21
CA CYS A 118 -9.43 -11.41 -22.47
C CYS A 118 -9.84 -9.94 -22.55
N LEU A 119 -9.29 -9.16 -23.47
CA LEU A 119 -9.78 -7.81 -23.75
C LEU A 119 -10.10 -7.64 -25.25
N ALA A 120 -11.14 -8.27 -25.71
CA ALA A 120 -11.86 -7.91 -26.92
C ALA A 120 -13.28 -8.46 -26.79
N LEU A 121 -14.21 -7.67 -26.39
CA LEU A 121 -15.60 -7.50 -26.81
C LEU A 121 -16.41 -6.73 -25.75
N LEU A 122 -17.08 -5.71 -26.27
CA LEU A 122 -18.33 -5.07 -25.87
C LEU A 122 -18.26 -3.63 -25.42
N LEU A 123 -18.35 -2.78 -26.41
CA LEU A 123 -19.01 -1.48 -26.29
C LEU A 123 -20.51 -1.73 -26.53
N ALA A 124 -21.32 -1.57 -25.47
CA ALA A 124 -22.75 -1.33 -25.59
C ALA A 124 -23.19 -0.45 -24.43
N SER A 125 -23.49 0.78 -24.73
CA SER A 125 -24.12 1.75 -23.87
C SER A 125 -25.61 1.45 -23.71
N GLY A 126 -26.05 1.16 -22.48
CA GLY A 126 -27.44 1.05 -22.06
C GLY A 126 -27.62 1.70 -20.68
N PRO A 127 -28.84 2.09 -20.28
CA PRO A 127 -29.08 2.91 -19.09
C PRO A 127 -28.73 2.18 -17.79
N LEU A 128 -28.35 2.97 -16.76
CA LEU A 128 -27.96 2.57 -15.41
C LEU A 128 -28.88 1.47 -14.81
N ARG A 129 -28.46 0.23 -14.95
CA ARG A 129 -28.96 -0.92 -14.18
C ARG A 129 -27.87 -1.35 -13.21
N ALA A 130 -28.28 -1.89 -12.03
CA ALA A 130 -27.38 -2.61 -11.14
C ALA A 130 -26.48 -3.52 -11.97
N ALA A 131 -25.16 -3.47 -11.76
CA ALA A 131 -24.26 -4.33 -12.51
C ALA A 131 -24.41 -5.76 -11.99
N GLU A 132 -24.59 -6.68 -12.91
CA GLU A 132 -24.79 -8.10 -12.63
C GLU A 132 -23.67 -8.92 -13.27
N ALA A 133 -23.19 -9.91 -12.56
CA ALA A 133 -22.26 -10.91 -13.09
C ALA A 133 -22.62 -12.30 -12.56
N VAL A 134 -22.37 -13.32 -13.37
CA VAL A 134 -22.71 -14.71 -13.05
C VAL A 134 -21.45 -15.56 -13.08
N ILE A 135 -21.35 -16.52 -12.16
CA ILE A 135 -20.32 -17.55 -12.15
C ILE A 135 -20.96 -18.92 -11.94
N ASP A 136 -20.53 -19.91 -12.74
CA ASP A 136 -20.91 -21.31 -12.59
C ASP A 136 -19.72 -22.07 -11.97
N LEU A 137 -19.92 -22.73 -10.84
CA LEU A 137 -18.91 -23.46 -10.09
C LEU A 137 -19.18 -24.96 -10.14
N ALA A 138 -18.17 -25.74 -10.52
CA ALA A 138 -18.26 -27.20 -10.51
C ALA A 138 -18.19 -27.79 -9.10
N ASP A 139 -17.50 -27.11 -8.19
CA ASP A 139 -17.31 -27.46 -6.79
C ASP A 139 -17.26 -26.20 -5.91
N ALA A 140 -17.24 -26.38 -4.59
CA ALA A 140 -17.17 -25.24 -3.65
C ALA A 140 -15.81 -24.55 -3.69
N ARG A 141 -15.79 -23.23 -4.00
CA ARG A 141 -14.58 -22.43 -4.17
C ARG A 141 -14.67 -21.07 -3.47
N GLU A 142 -13.50 -20.53 -3.12
CA GLU A 142 -13.40 -19.12 -2.81
C GLU A 142 -13.65 -18.31 -4.08
N VAL A 143 -14.42 -17.23 -3.96
CA VAL A 143 -14.72 -16.35 -5.10
C VAL A 143 -14.38 -14.92 -4.74
N VAL A 144 -13.74 -14.23 -5.67
CA VAL A 144 -13.44 -12.79 -5.57
C VAL A 144 -14.07 -12.04 -6.73
N ALA A 145 -14.57 -10.83 -6.47
CA ALA A 145 -15.05 -9.91 -7.50
C ALA A 145 -14.08 -8.75 -7.67
N SER A 146 -13.74 -8.41 -8.91
CA SER A 146 -13.05 -7.17 -9.25
C SER A 146 -14.06 -6.19 -9.83
N LEU A 147 -14.22 -5.05 -9.19
CA LEU A 147 -15.22 -4.03 -9.44
C LEU A 147 -14.53 -2.76 -9.93
N GLU A 148 -15.05 -2.13 -10.96
CA GLU A 148 -14.62 -0.80 -11.39
C GLU A 148 -15.72 0.20 -11.03
N LEU A 149 -15.45 1.07 -10.05
CA LEU A 149 -16.46 1.94 -9.43
C LEU A 149 -16.04 3.40 -9.48
N SER A 150 -17.02 4.29 -9.68
CA SER A 150 -16.84 5.73 -9.52
C SER A 150 -18.13 6.41 -8.98
N ALA A 151 -17.96 7.57 -8.35
CA ALA A 151 -19.07 8.34 -7.78
C ALA A 151 -18.97 9.80 -8.24
N PRO A 152 -19.41 10.13 -9.47
CA PRO A 152 -19.30 11.49 -10.01
C PRO A 152 -19.97 12.53 -9.12
N GLY A 153 -19.35 13.71 -8.99
CA GLY A 153 -19.85 14.81 -8.17
C GLY A 153 -19.57 14.69 -6.68
N THR A 154 -18.83 13.65 -6.24
CA THR A 154 -18.34 13.52 -4.87
C THR A 154 -16.91 14.03 -4.74
N GLN A 155 -16.56 14.45 -3.52
CA GLN A 155 -15.24 14.94 -3.13
C GLN A 155 -15.00 14.52 -1.68
N TRP A 156 -13.93 13.77 -1.42
CA TRP A 156 -13.66 13.20 -0.11
C TRP A 156 -13.47 14.24 1.00
N ASN A 157 -12.94 15.42 0.65
CA ASN A 157 -12.79 16.57 1.55
C ASN A 157 -14.10 17.33 1.83
N ARG A 158 -15.24 16.92 1.25
CA ARG A 158 -16.49 17.66 1.36
C ARG A 158 -17.53 16.89 2.16
N LYS A 159 -17.83 17.37 3.38
CA LYS A 159 -18.82 16.74 4.27
C LYS A 159 -20.20 16.60 3.60
N GLY A 160 -20.78 15.40 3.67
CA GLY A 160 -22.05 15.03 3.04
C GLY A 160 -21.96 14.80 1.53
N ARG A 161 -20.74 14.80 0.96
CA ARG A 161 -20.45 14.53 -0.45
C ARG A 161 -19.16 13.72 -0.64
N GLU A 162 -18.75 13.03 0.40
CA GLU A 162 -17.47 12.30 0.43
C GLU A 162 -17.37 11.26 -0.67
N GLY A 163 -18.38 10.43 -0.80
CA GLY A 163 -18.36 9.30 -1.72
C GLY A 163 -19.72 8.63 -1.85
N ALA A 164 -19.73 7.47 -2.49
CA ALA A 164 -20.82 6.52 -2.48
C ALA A 164 -20.41 5.25 -1.74
N LEU A 165 -21.40 4.53 -1.24
CA LEU A 165 -21.22 3.18 -0.75
C LEU A 165 -21.84 2.21 -1.75
N ALA A 166 -21.07 1.28 -2.30
CA ALA A 166 -21.58 0.20 -3.10
C ALA A 166 -21.92 -1.00 -2.22
N ARG A 167 -23.04 -1.65 -2.52
CA ARG A 167 -23.51 -2.88 -1.89
C ARG A 167 -23.31 -4.02 -2.87
N VAL A 168 -22.56 -5.03 -2.47
CA VAL A 168 -22.29 -6.24 -3.25
C VAL A 168 -23.04 -7.41 -2.63
N THR A 169 -23.88 -8.08 -3.40
CA THR A 169 -24.62 -9.25 -2.94
C THR A 169 -24.32 -10.46 -3.82
N VAL A 170 -24.39 -11.65 -3.24
CA VAL A 170 -24.36 -12.94 -3.92
C VAL A 170 -25.66 -13.66 -3.62
N ASP A 171 -26.42 -14.01 -4.65
CA ASP A 171 -27.74 -14.67 -4.54
C ASP A 171 -28.67 -13.93 -3.55
N GLY A 172 -28.63 -12.59 -3.60
CA GLY A 172 -29.41 -11.72 -2.74
C GLY A 172 -28.87 -11.51 -1.31
N LYS A 173 -27.81 -12.23 -0.89
CA LYS A 173 -27.17 -12.07 0.44
C LYS A 173 -26.02 -11.07 0.37
N LEU A 174 -25.89 -10.23 1.37
CA LEU A 174 -24.80 -9.27 1.47
C LEU A 174 -23.43 -9.98 1.58
N ALA A 175 -22.55 -9.73 0.62
CA ALA A 175 -21.17 -10.18 0.62
C ALA A 175 -20.20 -9.08 1.10
N ALA A 176 -20.37 -7.84 0.60
CA ALA A 176 -19.49 -6.74 0.99
C ALA A 176 -20.15 -5.37 0.75
N HIS A 177 -19.68 -4.36 1.50
CA HIS A 177 -19.79 -2.97 1.12
C HIS A 177 -18.43 -2.47 0.58
N VAL A 178 -18.47 -1.52 -0.34
CA VAL A 178 -17.28 -0.94 -0.97
C VAL A 178 -17.39 0.58 -0.94
N PRO A 179 -16.48 1.29 -0.23
CA PRO A 179 -16.46 2.74 -0.25
C PRO A 179 -15.89 3.23 -1.59
N VAL A 180 -16.57 4.20 -2.22
CA VAL A 180 -16.20 4.78 -3.51
C VAL A 180 -15.88 6.25 -3.31
N PHE A 181 -14.61 6.60 -3.29
CA PHE A 181 -14.09 7.87 -2.74
C PHE A 181 -13.29 8.73 -3.73
N LEU A 182 -13.01 8.27 -4.95
CA LEU A 182 -12.24 9.05 -5.94
C LEU A 182 -13.11 9.89 -6.90
N GLY A 183 -14.32 10.24 -6.48
CA GLY A 183 -15.23 11.05 -7.29
C GLY A 183 -15.56 10.37 -8.61
N GLY A 184 -15.45 11.10 -9.72
CA GLY A 184 -15.70 10.57 -11.08
C GLY A 184 -14.57 9.72 -11.64
N THR A 185 -13.43 9.59 -10.96
CA THR A 185 -12.31 8.75 -11.40
C THR A 185 -12.61 7.29 -11.08
N PRO A 186 -12.70 6.40 -12.08
CA PRO A 186 -12.92 4.98 -11.82
C PRO A 186 -11.75 4.36 -11.05
N LEU A 187 -12.08 3.64 -9.98
CA LEU A 187 -11.11 2.84 -9.21
C LEU A 187 -11.49 1.37 -9.30
N ARG A 188 -10.50 0.53 -9.59
CA ARG A 188 -10.68 -0.91 -9.52
C ARG A 188 -10.41 -1.39 -8.10
N GLN A 189 -11.44 -1.98 -7.48
CA GLN A 189 -11.37 -2.58 -6.16
C GLN A 189 -11.72 -4.07 -6.25
N SER A 190 -11.09 -4.89 -5.42
CA SER A 190 -11.38 -6.32 -5.35
C SER A 190 -11.95 -6.67 -3.98
N VAL A 191 -13.04 -7.46 -3.97
CA VAL A 191 -13.71 -7.89 -2.75
C VAL A 191 -13.85 -9.39 -2.69
N LEU A 192 -13.80 -9.93 -1.47
CA LEU A 192 -14.10 -11.33 -1.17
C LEU A 192 -15.61 -11.52 -1.25
N LEU A 193 -16.04 -12.54 -1.97
CA LEU A 193 -17.41 -13.02 -1.95
C LEU A 193 -17.58 -14.23 -1.02
N GLY A 194 -16.45 -14.75 -0.49
CA GLY A 194 -16.38 -15.91 0.38
C GLY A 194 -16.39 -17.24 -0.40
N ARG A 195 -16.57 -18.33 0.35
CA ARG A 195 -16.63 -19.67 -0.19
C ARG A 195 -18.04 -19.97 -0.68
N LEU A 196 -18.21 -20.04 -2.00
CA LEU A 196 -19.49 -20.38 -2.64
C LEU A 196 -19.55 -21.88 -2.94
N SER A 197 -20.76 -22.46 -2.86
CA SER A 197 -21.03 -23.88 -3.17
C SER A 197 -20.88 -24.18 -4.68
N ALA A 198 -20.95 -25.45 -5.05
CA ALA A 198 -21.17 -25.80 -6.46
C ALA A 198 -22.52 -25.27 -6.93
N GLY A 199 -22.59 -24.82 -8.19
CA GLY A 199 -23.79 -24.27 -8.79
C GLY A 199 -23.57 -22.91 -9.45
N ARG A 200 -24.70 -22.34 -9.88
CA ARG A 200 -24.75 -21.01 -10.51
C ARG A 200 -24.99 -19.95 -9.42
N HIS A 201 -24.15 -18.92 -9.41
CA HIS A 201 -24.25 -17.80 -8.48
C HIS A 201 -24.35 -16.48 -9.23
N THR A 202 -25.19 -15.58 -8.74
CA THR A 202 -25.40 -14.26 -9.31
C THR A 202 -24.90 -13.19 -8.35
N VAL A 203 -24.02 -12.32 -8.83
CA VAL A 203 -23.45 -11.19 -8.08
C VAL A 203 -24.11 -9.91 -8.58
N HIS A 204 -24.68 -9.13 -7.68
CA HIS A 204 -25.22 -7.81 -7.97
C HIS A 204 -24.41 -6.74 -7.26
N VAL A 205 -24.19 -5.61 -7.96
CA VAL A 205 -23.53 -4.43 -7.42
C VAL A 205 -24.46 -3.24 -7.60
N GLU A 206 -24.86 -2.62 -6.52
CA GLU A 206 -25.79 -1.51 -6.51
C GLU A 206 -25.33 -0.42 -5.54
N ARG A 207 -25.91 0.78 -5.65
CA ARG A 207 -25.70 1.85 -4.67
C ARG A 207 -26.42 1.51 -3.37
N ASP A 208 -25.69 1.52 -2.27
CA ASP A 208 -26.31 1.36 -0.94
C ASP A 208 -27.11 2.61 -0.58
N GLU A 209 -28.28 2.41 0.04
CA GLU A 209 -29.21 3.48 0.42
C GLU A 209 -28.64 4.49 1.44
N ARG A 210 -27.66 4.06 2.25
CA ARG A 210 -26.94 4.90 3.20
C ARG A 210 -26.00 5.91 2.54
N SER A 211 -25.71 5.78 1.25
CA SER A 211 -24.94 6.79 0.53
C SER A 211 -25.65 8.16 0.58
N PRO A 212 -24.90 9.27 0.62
CA PRO A 212 -25.50 10.61 0.66
C PRO A 212 -26.53 10.83 -0.46
N ALA A 213 -27.59 11.55 -0.15
CA ALA A 213 -28.67 11.84 -1.11
C ALA A 213 -28.12 12.54 -2.37
N GLY A 214 -28.58 12.11 -3.54
CA GLY A 214 -28.17 12.67 -4.82
C GLY A 214 -26.75 12.31 -5.28
N VAL A 215 -26.06 11.42 -4.56
CA VAL A 215 -24.79 10.83 -5.02
C VAL A 215 -25.08 9.64 -5.93
N GLU A 216 -24.52 9.65 -7.11
CA GLU A 216 -24.61 8.58 -8.11
C GLU A 216 -23.47 7.57 -7.91
N LEU A 217 -23.76 6.29 -8.08
CA LEU A 217 -22.76 5.23 -8.22
C LEU A 217 -22.71 4.79 -9.68
N LYS A 218 -21.56 4.87 -10.31
CA LYS A 218 -21.30 4.25 -11.63
C LYS A 218 -20.50 2.98 -11.46
N THR A 219 -21.01 1.91 -12.04
CA THR A 219 -20.38 0.58 -12.00
C THR A 219 -19.93 0.22 -13.40
N GLY A 220 -18.64 0.00 -13.57
CA GLY A 220 -18.06 -0.62 -14.75
C GLY A 220 -18.18 -2.15 -14.72
N PRO A 221 -17.40 -2.87 -15.54
CA PRO A 221 -17.45 -4.33 -15.60
C PRO A 221 -17.16 -5.01 -14.27
N VAL A 222 -18.02 -5.93 -13.85
CA VAL A 222 -17.81 -6.85 -12.73
C VAL A 222 -17.13 -8.09 -13.24
N ARG A 223 -15.99 -8.48 -12.69
CA ARG A 223 -15.24 -9.68 -13.06
C ARG A 223 -15.13 -10.61 -11.87
N LEU A 224 -15.58 -11.86 -12.06
CA LEU A 224 -15.55 -12.89 -11.03
C LEU A 224 -14.38 -13.85 -11.28
N ARG A 225 -13.72 -14.28 -10.21
CA ARG A 225 -12.65 -15.27 -10.25
C ARG A 225 -12.85 -16.28 -9.11
N ALA A 226 -12.98 -17.55 -9.48
CA ALA A 226 -12.90 -18.65 -8.52
C ALA A 226 -11.43 -18.95 -8.20
N VAL A 227 -11.15 -19.28 -6.94
CA VAL A 227 -9.83 -19.56 -6.41
C VAL A 227 -9.84 -20.94 -5.74
N SER A 228 -8.85 -21.76 -6.02
CA SER A 228 -8.74 -23.12 -5.51
C SER A 228 -7.31 -23.42 -5.00
N GLN A 229 -7.12 -24.51 -4.30
CA GLN A 229 -5.84 -24.90 -3.69
C GLN A 229 -4.59 -24.81 -4.57
N PRO A 230 -4.60 -25.15 -5.89
CA PRO A 230 -3.42 -24.94 -6.73
C PRO A 230 -3.14 -23.48 -7.09
N ASP A 231 -4.06 -22.55 -6.79
CA ASP A 231 -3.82 -21.12 -7.00
C ASP A 231 -2.85 -20.60 -5.93
N PRO A 232 -1.75 -19.91 -6.30
CA PRO A 232 -0.79 -19.38 -5.33
C PRO A 232 -1.40 -18.40 -4.33
N ASP A 233 -2.55 -17.79 -4.66
CA ASP A 233 -3.26 -16.86 -3.79
C ASP A 233 -4.27 -17.56 -2.86
N PHE A 234 -4.43 -18.87 -2.97
CA PHE A 234 -5.50 -19.58 -2.24
C PHE A 234 -5.42 -19.32 -0.73
N GLN A 235 -4.27 -19.54 -0.11
CA GLN A 235 -4.10 -19.35 1.33
C GLN A 235 -4.33 -17.89 1.74
N LEU A 236 -3.81 -16.96 0.95
CA LEU A 236 -3.99 -15.52 1.15
C LEU A 236 -5.48 -15.14 1.14
N ILE A 237 -6.25 -15.65 0.18
CA ILE A 237 -7.66 -15.31 -0.01
C ILE A 237 -8.53 -16.05 1.00
N ALA A 238 -8.36 -17.37 1.14
CA ALA A 238 -9.23 -18.20 1.97
C ALA A 238 -9.19 -17.84 3.47
N ASN A 239 -8.10 -17.25 3.96
CA ASN A 239 -7.96 -16.87 5.37
C ASN A 239 -8.10 -15.37 5.62
N ALA A 240 -8.36 -14.56 4.59
CA ALA A 240 -8.46 -13.12 4.73
C ALA A 240 -9.64 -12.72 5.63
N PRO A 241 -9.46 -11.78 6.56
CA PRO A 241 -10.52 -11.38 7.47
C PRO A 241 -11.62 -10.59 6.76
N VAL A 242 -12.84 -10.75 7.26
CA VAL A 242 -13.97 -9.88 6.97
C VAL A 242 -14.13 -8.91 8.14
N LEU A 243 -14.16 -7.63 7.84
CA LEU A 243 -14.25 -6.57 8.83
C LEU A 243 -15.66 -5.98 8.85
N PHE A 244 -16.08 -5.53 10.03
CA PHE A 244 -17.29 -4.74 10.20
C PHE A 244 -16.88 -3.37 10.75
N SER A 245 -17.46 -2.29 10.20
CA SER A 245 -17.15 -0.96 10.68
C SER A 245 -17.52 -0.83 12.16
N ARG A 246 -16.92 0.11 12.85
CA ARG A 246 -17.18 0.35 14.26
C ARG A 246 -18.63 0.80 14.52
N ARG A 247 -19.26 1.48 13.56
CA ARG A 247 -20.62 2.03 13.67
C ARG A 247 -21.30 2.01 12.31
N ASP A 248 -22.64 1.96 12.32
CA ASP A 248 -23.44 1.94 11.09
C ASP A 248 -23.44 3.27 10.33
N ASP A 249 -23.13 4.38 10.99
CA ASP A 249 -23.04 5.73 10.41
C ASP A 249 -21.63 6.12 9.98
N GLN A 250 -20.64 5.24 10.17
CA GLN A 250 -19.24 5.49 9.83
C GLN A 250 -18.92 5.06 8.39
N LEU A 251 -19.53 5.76 7.42
CA LEU A 251 -19.42 5.40 6.00
C LEU A 251 -18.13 5.89 5.33
N PHE A 252 -17.60 7.04 5.77
CA PHE A 252 -16.56 7.79 5.06
C PHE A 252 -15.47 8.35 6.00
N THR A 253 -15.27 7.71 7.14
CA THR A 253 -14.11 7.90 8.02
C THR A 253 -13.68 6.54 8.55
N ASP A 254 -12.40 6.34 8.83
CA ASP A 254 -11.83 5.05 9.21
C ASP A 254 -12.23 3.90 8.26
N VAL A 255 -12.36 4.20 6.97
CA VAL A 255 -12.68 3.17 5.98
C VAL A 255 -11.42 2.41 5.56
N PRO A 256 -11.51 1.09 5.30
CA PRO A 256 -10.38 0.35 4.76
C PRO A 256 -10.10 0.80 3.32
N LEU A 257 -8.95 1.43 3.13
CA LEU A 257 -8.46 1.83 1.81
C LEU A 257 -7.82 0.66 1.09
N LEU A 258 -6.94 -0.07 1.79
CA LEU A 258 -6.21 -1.23 1.30
C LEU A 258 -6.12 -2.29 2.39
N ALA A 259 -6.07 -3.55 1.98
CA ALA A 259 -5.62 -4.66 2.81
C ALA A 259 -4.39 -5.31 2.17
N TYR A 260 -3.43 -5.71 3.00
CA TYR A 260 -2.29 -6.48 2.53
C TYR A 260 -1.96 -7.63 3.49
N CYS A 261 -1.16 -8.57 3.00
CA CYS A 261 -0.72 -9.70 3.78
C CYS A 261 0.77 -9.93 3.58
N GLU A 262 1.49 -10.05 4.69
CA GLU A 262 2.86 -10.52 4.72
C GLU A 262 2.86 -12.03 4.98
N ILE A 263 3.69 -12.76 4.24
CA ILE A 263 3.85 -14.21 4.40
C ILE A 263 5.28 -14.48 4.85
N THR A 264 5.42 -15.08 6.02
CA THR A 264 6.72 -15.49 6.56
C THR A 264 6.76 -17.01 6.75
N ALA A 265 7.90 -17.61 6.41
CA ALA A 265 8.14 -19.02 6.61
C ALA A 265 9.40 -19.21 7.46
N ALA A 266 9.26 -19.82 8.62
CA ALA A 266 10.35 -20.09 9.55
C ALA A 266 10.08 -21.34 10.38
N GLY A 267 11.10 -22.19 10.58
CA GLY A 267 11.00 -23.36 11.46
C GLY A 267 9.87 -24.35 11.10
N GLY A 268 9.57 -24.51 9.81
CA GLY A 268 8.48 -25.39 9.36
C GLY A 268 7.07 -24.85 9.58
N ARG A 269 6.96 -23.56 9.92
CA ARG A 269 5.69 -22.84 10.09
C ARG A 269 5.57 -21.75 9.03
N THR A 270 4.40 -21.64 8.41
CA THR A 270 4.02 -20.51 7.55
C THR A 270 3.05 -19.62 8.31
N THR A 271 3.33 -18.33 8.34
CA THR A 271 2.49 -17.33 9.00
C THR A 271 2.03 -16.29 7.99
N LEU A 272 0.74 -16.03 7.96
CA LEU A 272 0.09 -14.96 7.20
C LEU A 272 -0.33 -13.87 8.18
N GLU A 273 0.15 -12.64 7.99
CA GLU A 273 -0.26 -11.48 8.78
C GLU A 273 -1.04 -10.51 7.88
N TYR A 274 -2.32 -10.32 8.20
CA TYR A 274 -3.23 -9.44 7.47
C TYR A 274 -3.27 -8.07 8.14
N THR A 275 -2.93 -7.06 7.37
CA THR A 275 -2.90 -5.66 7.80
C THR A 275 -3.83 -4.84 6.93
N VAL A 276 -4.51 -3.88 7.54
CA VAL A 276 -5.40 -2.94 6.85
C VAL A 276 -4.89 -1.52 7.01
N ILE A 277 -4.94 -0.77 5.92
CA ILE A 277 -4.68 0.66 5.87
C ILE A 277 -6.05 1.35 5.87
N PHE A 278 -6.38 2.01 6.99
CA PHE A 278 -7.59 2.80 7.12
C PHE A 278 -7.33 4.26 6.72
N SER A 279 -8.37 4.96 6.32
CA SER A 279 -8.26 6.34 5.80
C SER A 279 -7.75 7.33 6.85
N ASN A 280 -7.99 7.08 8.13
CA ASN A 280 -7.65 7.97 9.23
C ASN A 280 -7.40 7.18 10.53
N GLU A 281 -6.80 7.87 11.53
CA GLU A 281 -6.75 7.47 12.93
C GLU A 281 -7.43 8.56 13.78
N ASP A 282 -8.60 8.24 14.36
CA ASP A 282 -9.37 9.19 15.17
C ASP A 282 -8.96 9.19 16.64
N GLY A 283 -8.15 8.24 17.07
CA GLY A 283 -7.70 8.12 18.45
C GLY A 283 -6.36 7.41 18.59
N GLY A 284 -5.81 7.48 19.80
CA GLY A 284 -4.50 6.89 20.10
C GLY A 284 -3.36 7.88 19.88
N THR A 285 -2.83 7.99 18.67
CA THR A 285 -1.70 8.86 18.35
C THR A 285 -2.20 10.20 17.78
N SER A 286 -1.66 11.32 18.25
CA SER A 286 -2.01 12.63 17.71
C SER A 286 -1.57 12.77 16.25
N THR A 287 -2.34 13.49 15.42
CA THR A 287 -2.06 13.66 13.98
C THR A 287 -0.62 14.12 13.70
N ARG A 288 -0.08 15.01 14.54
CA ARG A 288 1.30 15.48 14.42
C ARG A 288 2.32 14.40 14.75
N ALA A 289 2.05 13.58 15.77
CA ALA A 289 2.92 12.46 16.11
C ALA A 289 2.89 11.36 15.03
N LEU A 290 1.75 11.14 14.39
CA LEU A 290 1.65 10.23 13.23
C LEU A 290 2.59 10.67 12.10
N MET A 291 2.53 11.95 11.70
CA MET A 291 3.44 12.49 10.68
C MET A 291 4.91 12.40 11.11
N ALA A 292 5.23 12.77 12.35
CA ALA A 292 6.62 12.73 12.84
C ALA A 292 7.19 11.32 12.87
N ARG A 293 6.40 10.34 13.33
CA ARG A 293 6.83 8.94 13.56
C ARG A 293 6.67 8.04 12.35
N TRP A 294 5.63 8.28 11.55
CA TRP A 294 5.22 7.35 10.48
C TRP A 294 5.08 8.03 9.10
N GLY A 295 5.28 9.36 9.01
CA GLY A 295 5.20 10.11 7.75
C GLY A 295 3.84 10.01 7.07
N ARG A 296 2.79 9.70 7.79
CA ARG A 296 1.42 9.50 7.32
C ARG A 296 0.40 9.87 8.39
N THR A 297 -0.86 9.97 7.98
CA THR A 297 -2.01 10.18 8.89
C THR A 297 -3.06 9.07 8.78
N THR A 298 -2.90 8.16 7.82
CA THR A 298 -3.64 6.91 7.74
C THR A 298 -3.30 6.01 8.93
N ASP A 299 -4.23 5.16 9.33
CA ASP A 299 -3.94 4.11 10.30
C ASP A 299 -3.52 2.82 9.57
N ILE A 300 -2.50 2.13 10.06
CA ILE A 300 -2.01 0.85 9.52
C ILE A 300 -1.93 -0.16 10.65
N GLU A 301 -2.93 -1.04 10.72
CA GLU A 301 -3.04 -1.99 11.81
C GLU A 301 -3.13 -3.43 11.30
N TYR A 302 -2.33 -4.33 11.87
CA TYR A 302 -2.58 -5.72 11.62
C TYR A 302 -3.85 -6.15 12.37
N VAL A 303 -4.72 -6.86 11.69
CA VAL A 303 -6.03 -7.24 12.20
C VAL A 303 -6.13 -8.73 12.47
N TYR A 304 -5.36 -9.54 11.75
CA TYR A 304 -5.37 -10.98 11.90
C TYR A 304 -4.05 -11.62 11.49
N ARG A 305 -3.55 -12.54 12.31
CA ARG A 305 -2.37 -13.35 12.02
C ARG A 305 -2.74 -14.83 12.18
N VAL A 306 -2.46 -15.64 11.17
CA VAL A 306 -2.73 -17.07 11.19
C VAL A 306 -1.47 -17.85 10.83
N SER A 307 -1.22 -18.93 11.55
CA SER A 307 -0.07 -19.79 11.32
C SER A 307 -0.49 -21.22 11.00
N PHE A 308 0.27 -21.85 10.11
CA PHE A 308 0.08 -23.23 9.66
C PHE A 308 1.35 -24.04 9.83
N ASP A 309 1.23 -25.35 10.05
CA ASP A 309 2.33 -26.30 9.96
C ASP A 309 2.60 -26.70 8.50
N GLN A 310 3.61 -27.53 8.29
CA GLN A 310 4.00 -28.03 6.97
C GLN A 310 2.90 -28.84 6.26
N SER A 311 1.96 -29.42 7.01
CA SER A 311 0.81 -30.14 6.46
C SER A 311 -0.35 -29.22 6.04
N GLY A 312 -0.25 -27.92 6.31
CA GLY A 312 -1.31 -26.94 6.09
C GLY A 312 -2.36 -26.90 7.20
N ARG A 313 -2.14 -27.56 8.32
CA ARG A 313 -3.04 -27.50 9.48
C ARG A 313 -2.82 -26.18 10.23
N ARG A 314 -3.91 -25.48 10.55
CA ARG A 314 -3.86 -24.25 11.35
C ARG A 314 -3.34 -24.54 12.76
N LEU A 315 -2.33 -23.77 13.18
CA LEU A 315 -1.72 -23.85 14.51
C LEU A 315 -2.27 -22.78 15.46
N SER A 316 -2.51 -21.56 14.94
CA SER A 316 -3.00 -20.43 15.73
C SER A 316 -3.76 -19.44 14.84
N GLY A 317 -4.59 -18.62 15.46
CA GLY A 317 -5.19 -17.45 14.84
C GLY A 317 -5.22 -16.33 15.88
N ILE A 318 -4.53 -15.23 15.62
CA ILE A 318 -4.34 -14.13 16.56
C ILE A 318 -4.94 -12.86 15.97
N ILE A 319 -5.62 -12.06 16.78
CA ILE A 319 -6.08 -10.72 16.45
C ILE A 319 -5.39 -9.68 17.33
N GLN A 320 -5.24 -8.47 16.81
CA GLN A 320 -4.78 -7.34 17.62
C GLN A 320 -6.00 -6.58 18.16
N THR A 321 -6.22 -6.68 19.46
CA THR A 321 -7.36 -6.06 20.15
C THR A 321 -6.93 -4.79 20.91
N ARG A 322 -7.86 -4.22 21.70
CA ARG A 322 -7.66 -2.98 22.47
C ARG A 322 -6.31 -2.93 23.17
N GLY A 323 -5.63 -1.79 23.06
CA GLY A 323 -4.31 -1.59 23.66
C GLY A 323 -3.18 -2.34 22.97
N HIS A 324 -3.35 -2.72 21.71
CA HIS A 324 -2.41 -3.51 20.89
C HIS A 324 -2.08 -4.87 21.50
N ALA A 325 -3.04 -5.47 22.22
CA ALA A 325 -2.87 -6.80 22.80
C ALA A 325 -3.14 -7.89 21.75
N ASP A 326 -2.23 -8.83 21.65
CA ASP A 326 -2.39 -10.04 20.84
C ASP A 326 -3.24 -11.05 21.60
N VAL A 327 -4.38 -11.46 21.01
CA VAL A 327 -5.33 -12.40 21.62
C VAL A 327 -5.69 -13.49 20.61
N GLU A 328 -5.83 -14.73 21.08
CA GLU A 328 -6.29 -15.82 20.23
C GLU A 328 -7.73 -15.58 19.77
N PHE A 329 -7.95 -15.77 18.46
CA PHE A 329 -9.27 -15.58 17.87
C PHE A 329 -10.15 -16.81 18.08
N THR A 330 -11.20 -16.65 18.87
CA THR A 330 -12.22 -17.67 19.17
C THR A 330 -13.60 -17.34 18.59
N GLY A 331 -13.69 -16.28 17.76
CA GLY A 331 -14.95 -15.80 17.19
C GLY A 331 -15.47 -16.61 16.02
N GLU A 332 -16.56 -16.12 15.43
CA GLU A 332 -17.21 -16.72 14.28
C GLU A 332 -16.39 -16.58 13.00
N ARG A 333 -16.59 -17.53 12.09
CA ARG A 333 -15.99 -17.57 10.74
C ARG A 333 -17.05 -17.83 9.69
N GLU A 334 -16.83 -17.29 8.51
CA GLU A 334 -17.50 -17.73 7.27
C GLU A 334 -16.48 -18.49 6.43
N GLY A 335 -16.62 -19.82 6.33
CA GLY A 335 -15.53 -20.66 5.84
C GLY A 335 -14.30 -20.52 6.77
N GLU A 336 -13.17 -20.10 6.20
CA GLU A 336 -11.96 -19.83 6.97
C GLU A 336 -11.78 -18.34 7.32
N HIS A 337 -12.65 -17.44 6.83
CA HIS A 337 -12.62 -16.01 7.07
C HIS A 337 -13.05 -15.64 8.50
N PRO A 338 -12.19 -15.08 9.35
CA PRO A 338 -12.62 -14.59 10.64
C PRO A 338 -13.48 -13.34 10.48
N LEU A 339 -14.56 -13.25 11.27
CA LEU A 339 -15.47 -12.10 11.29
C LEU A 339 -15.05 -11.17 12.43
N LEU A 340 -14.56 -9.98 12.11
CA LEU A 340 -13.94 -9.04 13.04
C LEU A 340 -14.69 -7.70 13.07
N GLY A 341 -15.14 -7.27 14.24
CA GLY A 341 -15.63 -5.91 14.46
C GLY A 341 -14.48 -4.94 14.72
N VAL A 342 -14.45 -3.78 14.07
CA VAL A 342 -13.59 -2.67 14.48
C VAL A 342 -14.19 -2.02 15.71
N VAL A 343 -13.44 -1.93 16.83
CA VAL A 343 -14.01 -1.58 18.14
C VAL A 343 -13.37 -0.40 18.85
N THR A 344 -12.31 0.18 18.27
CA THR A 344 -11.62 1.35 18.82
C THR A 344 -11.45 2.47 17.79
N LEU A 345 -11.11 3.67 18.26
CA LEU A 345 -10.83 4.84 17.41
C LEU A 345 -9.51 4.73 16.64
N ASN A 346 -8.62 3.82 17.02
CA ASN A 346 -7.40 3.44 16.31
C ASN A 346 -7.54 2.04 15.68
N ASN A 347 -8.71 1.72 15.21
CA ASN A 347 -9.06 0.58 14.35
C ASN A 347 -8.66 -0.82 14.85
N MET A 348 -8.49 -1.00 16.18
CA MET A 348 -8.31 -2.32 16.77
C MET A 348 -9.58 -3.16 16.62
N VAL A 349 -9.41 -4.48 16.51
CA VAL A 349 -10.50 -5.40 16.22
C VAL A 349 -10.86 -6.30 17.41
N ALA A 350 -12.05 -6.88 17.36
CA ALA A 350 -12.54 -7.89 18.29
C ALA A 350 -13.46 -8.89 17.55
N PRO A 351 -13.74 -10.07 18.14
CA PRO A 351 -14.70 -11.02 17.59
C PRO A 351 -16.14 -10.52 17.58
N GLU A 352 -16.45 -9.56 18.47
CA GLU A 352 -17.76 -8.91 18.64
C GLU A 352 -17.76 -7.48 18.11
N GLY A 353 -18.87 -6.75 18.29
CA GLY A 353 -19.00 -5.33 17.95
C GLY A 353 -19.19 -5.09 16.45
N ARG A 354 -19.87 -6.01 15.76
CA ARG A 354 -20.15 -5.92 14.33
C ARG A 354 -21.32 -4.98 14.03
N SER A 355 -21.10 -4.02 13.15
CA SER A 355 -22.16 -3.17 12.58
C SER A 355 -22.80 -3.83 11.35
N ALA A 356 -23.77 -3.15 10.72
CA ALA A 356 -24.35 -3.60 9.46
C ALA A 356 -23.45 -3.30 8.23
N ILE A 357 -22.36 -2.55 8.39
CA ILE A 357 -21.42 -2.22 7.33
C ILE A 357 -20.29 -3.24 7.32
N ARG A 358 -20.21 -4.01 6.26
CA ARG A 358 -19.30 -5.15 6.10
C ARG A 358 -18.25 -4.83 5.03
N TRP A 359 -17.00 -4.85 5.40
CA TRP A 359 -15.84 -4.70 4.51
C TRP A 359 -15.20 -6.06 4.26
N ALA A 360 -14.96 -6.39 3.01
CA ALA A 360 -14.32 -7.64 2.63
C ALA A 360 -13.25 -7.40 1.53
N PRO A 361 -12.24 -6.54 1.77
CA PRO A 361 -11.23 -6.25 0.76
C PRO A 361 -10.38 -7.49 0.49
N VAL A 362 -10.02 -7.73 -0.76
CA VAL A 362 -9.02 -8.75 -1.11
C VAL A 362 -7.64 -8.19 -0.76
N PRO A 363 -6.88 -8.85 0.13
CA PRO A 363 -5.54 -8.38 0.47
C PRO A 363 -4.57 -8.56 -0.71
N VAL A 364 -3.64 -7.61 -0.85
CA VAL A 364 -2.48 -7.77 -1.72
C VAL A 364 -1.33 -8.39 -0.93
N MET A 365 -0.52 -9.21 -1.57
CA MET A 365 0.70 -9.73 -0.94
C MET A 365 1.74 -8.60 -0.85
N ALA A 366 2.36 -8.42 0.31
CA ALA A 366 3.45 -7.46 0.53
C ALA A 366 4.70 -8.15 1.05
N ASP A 367 5.85 -7.75 0.52
CA ASP A 367 7.16 -8.08 1.09
C ASP A 367 7.76 -6.76 1.64
N LEU A 368 7.83 -6.66 2.95
CA LEU A 368 8.33 -5.49 3.67
C LEU A 368 9.70 -5.72 4.32
N SER A 369 10.42 -6.76 3.91
CA SER A 369 11.77 -7.09 4.41
C SER A 369 12.76 -5.94 4.20
N HIS A 370 12.56 -5.11 3.18
CA HIS A 370 13.42 -3.99 2.79
C HIS A 370 12.70 -2.64 2.68
N ALA A 371 11.50 -2.53 3.24
CA ALA A 371 10.69 -1.31 3.16
C ALA A 371 9.83 -1.13 4.43
N SER A 372 9.39 0.09 4.66
CA SER A 372 8.38 0.38 5.68
C SER A 372 6.97 -0.04 5.22
N ARG A 373 6.01 -0.11 6.15
CA ARG A 373 4.61 -0.45 5.86
C ARG A 373 3.96 0.50 4.84
N GLU A 374 4.40 1.74 4.83
CA GLU A 374 3.93 2.80 3.94
C GLU A 374 4.29 2.54 2.47
N ALA A 375 5.24 1.66 2.17
CA ALA A 375 5.56 1.23 0.81
C ALA A 375 4.37 0.53 0.10
N VAL A 376 3.41 0.01 0.85
CA VAL A 376 2.14 -0.50 0.29
C VAL A 376 1.29 0.65 -0.25
N MET A 377 1.29 1.81 0.42
CA MET A 377 0.59 3.02 -0.06
C MET A 377 1.23 3.57 -1.33
N ASP A 378 2.56 3.44 -1.49
CA ASP A 378 3.27 3.91 -2.69
C ASP A 378 2.78 3.18 -3.96
N GLN A 379 2.28 1.95 -3.83
CA GLN A 379 1.66 1.18 -4.91
C GLN A 379 0.24 1.64 -5.25
N ALA A 380 -0.34 2.48 -4.40
CA ALA A 380 -1.68 3.05 -4.53
C ALA A 380 -1.66 4.54 -4.15
N PRO A 381 -1.02 5.42 -4.98
CA PRO A 381 -0.76 6.82 -4.62
C PRO A 381 -2.00 7.61 -4.23
N TRP A 382 -3.17 7.22 -4.73
CA TRP A 382 -4.44 7.82 -4.35
C TRP A 382 -4.75 7.74 -2.83
N THR A 383 -4.13 6.83 -2.08
CA THR A 383 -4.30 6.72 -0.61
C THR A 383 -3.80 7.97 0.11
N TYR A 384 -2.70 8.56 -0.35
CA TYR A 384 -2.17 9.82 0.20
C TYR A 384 -3.11 10.98 -0.03
N ARG A 385 -3.72 11.04 -1.21
CA ARG A 385 -4.72 12.05 -1.54
C ARG A 385 -5.95 11.92 -0.63
N ILE A 386 -6.48 10.72 -0.46
CA ILE A 386 -7.64 10.46 0.41
C ILE A 386 -7.33 10.85 1.86
N ALA A 387 -6.15 10.49 2.39
CA ALA A 387 -5.74 10.88 3.73
C ALA A 387 -5.65 12.42 3.88
N ALA A 388 -5.09 13.13 2.91
CA ALA A 388 -5.00 14.58 2.94
C ALA A 388 -6.38 15.26 2.84
N GLU A 389 -7.25 14.77 1.96
CA GLU A 389 -8.62 15.27 1.81
C GLU A 389 -9.48 15.01 3.07
N GLU A 390 -9.23 13.91 3.79
CA GLU A 390 -9.88 13.61 5.07
C GLU A 390 -9.46 14.61 6.15
N LEU A 391 -8.17 14.90 6.28
CA LEU A 391 -7.69 15.94 7.18
C LEU A 391 -8.28 17.32 6.90
N GLU A 392 -8.46 17.67 5.63
CA GLU A 392 -9.12 18.91 5.24
C GLU A 392 -10.58 18.91 5.70
N ARG A 393 -11.33 17.84 5.44
CA ARG A 393 -12.73 17.67 5.86
C ARG A 393 -12.92 17.76 7.37
N GLU A 394 -11.97 17.22 8.13
CA GLU A 394 -11.99 17.23 9.59
C GLU A 394 -11.45 18.53 10.20
N GLY A 395 -10.98 19.47 9.38
CA GLY A 395 -10.41 20.72 9.85
C GLY A 395 -9.10 20.53 10.62
N LYS A 396 -8.34 19.47 10.34
CA LYS A 396 -7.05 19.16 10.94
C LYS A 396 -5.86 19.84 10.24
N LEU A 397 -6.08 20.56 9.13
CA LEU A 397 -5.02 21.32 8.45
C LEU A 397 -4.93 22.75 9.01
N ARG A 398 -3.71 23.24 9.20
CA ARG A 398 -3.39 24.60 9.67
C ARG A 398 -2.25 25.20 8.85
N PRO A 399 -2.11 26.53 8.81
CA PRO A 399 -0.95 27.16 8.21
C PRO A 399 0.36 26.69 8.86
N PHE A 400 1.42 26.61 8.06
CA PHE A 400 2.76 26.30 8.54
C PHE A 400 3.15 27.22 9.72
N GLY A 401 3.78 26.66 10.74
CA GLY A 401 4.20 27.38 11.95
C GLY A 401 3.09 27.62 12.99
N THR A 402 1.82 27.23 12.70
CA THR A 402 0.70 27.37 13.66
C THR A 402 0.13 26.05 14.14
N VAL A 403 0.78 24.94 13.78
CA VAL A 403 0.30 23.58 14.06
C VAL A 403 0.50 23.18 15.53
N ASN A 404 -0.37 22.33 16.04
CA ASN A 404 -0.32 21.74 17.38
C ASN A 404 -0.50 20.20 17.32
N GLY A 405 -0.64 19.53 18.46
CA GLY A 405 -0.68 18.08 18.54
C GLY A 405 -1.77 17.41 17.67
N GLN A 406 -2.92 18.04 17.50
CA GLN A 406 -4.10 17.44 16.80
C GLN A 406 -4.21 17.88 15.34
N ASN A 407 -3.31 18.71 14.85
CA ASN A 407 -3.32 19.19 13.47
C ASN A 407 -1.91 19.28 12.89
N ILE A 408 -1.84 19.35 11.56
CA ILE A 408 -0.60 19.47 10.79
C ILE A 408 -0.74 20.58 9.77
N SER A 409 0.35 21.04 9.20
CA SER A 409 0.32 21.84 7.98
C SER A 409 0.02 20.92 6.78
N ASP A 410 -0.12 21.51 5.61
CA ASP A 410 -0.29 20.75 4.37
C ASP A 410 0.72 19.59 4.31
N PRO A 411 0.29 18.34 4.07
CA PRO A 411 1.20 17.20 4.01
C PRO A 411 2.35 17.35 3.01
N ARG A 412 2.23 18.24 2.02
CA ARG A 412 3.30 18.57 1.07
C ARG A 412 4.45 19.39 1.70
N ASN A 413 4.26 19.89 2.90
CA ASN A 413 5.28 20.60 3.68
C ASN A 413 6.08 19.67 4.59
N TYR A 414 6.19 18.40 4.26
CA TYR A 414 6.90 17.41 5.07
C TYR A 414 7.99 16.72 4.27
N LEU A 415 9.25 16.88 4.70
CA LEU A 415 10.36 16.09 4.17
C LEU A 415 10.32 14.72 4.84
N THR A 416 10.17 13.68 4.06
CA THR A 416 10.00 12.31 4.53
C THR A 416 11.29 11.52 4.39
N PHE A 417 11.61 10.76 5.43
CA PHE A 417 12.75 9.86 5.53
C PHE A 417 12.25 8.43 5.67
N GLU A 418 12.71 7.54 4.82
CA GLU A 418 12.57 6.11 5.01
C GLU A 418 13.94 5.53 5.40
N ALA A 419 14.04 4.98 6.60
CA ALA A 419 15.29 4.49 7.13
C ALA A 419 15.10 3.18 7.90
N ARG A 420 16.12 2.31 7.87
CA ARG A 420 16.21 1.16 8.75
C ARG A 420 16.92 1.57 10.02
N ILE A 421 16.23 1.41 11.13
CA ILE A 421 16.67 1.91 12.43
C ILE A 421 16.66 0.82 13.49
N LEU A 422 17.50 0.98 14.48
CA LEU A 422 17.51 0.21 15.71
C LEU A 422 17.61 1.17 16.89
N SER A 423 16.75 1.03 17.88
CA SER A 423 16.81 1.79 19.11
C SER A 423 16.81 0.86 20.33
N ARG A 424 17.59 1.21 21.36
CA ARG A 424 17.72 0.46 22.60
C ARG A 424 17.65 1.43 23.77
N GLY A 425 16.54 1.44 24.50
CA GLY A 425 16.33 2.36 25.62
C GLY A 425 16.33 3.84 25.20
N ALA A 426 16.06 4.11 23.92
CA ALA A 426 16.04 5.44 23.33
C ALA A 426 15.07 5.48 22.15
N ARG A 427 14.83 6.66 21.59
CA ARG A 427 13.95 6.89 20.44
C ARG A 427 14.67 7.72 19.38
N ILE A 428 14.44 7.40 18.11
CA ILE A 428 15.09 8.07 16.99
C ILE A 428 14.12 8.99 16.25
N SER A 429 14.62 10.12 15.77
CA SER A 429 13.86 11.12 15.03
C SER A 429 14.74 11.75 13.95
N PRO A 430 14.24 11.94 12.72
CA PRO A 430 14.96 12.65 11.68
C PRO A 430 14.99 14.15 11.94
N ALA A 431 16.00 14.81 11.37
CA ALA A 431 16.16 16.24 11.34
C ALA A 431 16.71 16.71 9.99
N VAL A 432 16.45 17.96 9.64
CA VAL A 432 16.97 18.61 8.44
C VAL A 432 17.46 20.02 8.76
N ARG A 433 18.61 20.41 8.22
CA ARG A 433 19.08 21.80 8.18
C ARG A 433 18.86 22.37 6.79
N LEU A 434 18.14 23.49 6.72
CA LEU A 434 17.89 24.19 5.48
C LEU A 434 18.88 25.37 5.30
N ARG A 435 18.83 26.05 4.14
CA ARG A 435 19.69 27.20 3.81
C ARG A 435 19.63 28.35 4.80
N ASP A 436 18.54 28.47 5.56
CA ASP A 436 18.43 29.45 6.65
C ASP A 436 19.29 29.10 7.86
N GLY A 437 20.02 27.98 7.85
CA GLY A 437 20.87 27.50 8.93
C GLY A 437 20.14 26.86 10.09
N ILE A 438 18.78 26.78 10.03
CA ILE A 438 17.97 26.31 11.15
C ILE A 438 17.78 24.77 11.03
N TRP A 439 18.11 24.06 12.11
CA TRP A 439 17.73 22.66 12.26
C TRP A 439 16.25 22.52 12.62
N ARG A 440 15.55 21.69 11.88
CA ARG A 440 14.18 21.27 12.13
C ARG A 440 14.17 19.78 12.38
N ALA A 441 13.57 19.37 13.50
CA ALA A 441 13.48 17.95 13.86
C ALA A 441 12.04 17.51 13.99
N ALA A 442 11.73 16.30 13.58
CA ALA A 442 10.37 15.75 13.65
C ALA A 442 9.86 15.68 15.09
N HIS A 443 10.72 15.39 16.05
CA HIS A 443 10.35 15.23 17.46
C HIS A 443 9.92 16.52 18.19
N LEU A 444 10.28 17.71 17.69
CA LEU A 444 9.90 19.01 18.28
C LEU A 444 10.15 19.12 19.79
N GLY A 445 11.21 18.48 20.30
CA GLY A 445 11.53 18.40 21.72
C GLY A 445 10.75 17.34 22.51
N ARG A 446 9.93 16.52 21.86
CA ARG A 446 9.07 15.50 22.48
C ARG A 446 9.51 14.09 22.11
N ALA A 447 9.82 13.25 23.10
CA ALA A 447 10.21 11.85 22.85
C ALA A 447 9.07 11.00 22.27
N ASP A 448 7.81 11.31 22.60
CA ASP A 448 6.64 10.61 22.05
C ASP A 448 6.40 10.89 20.54
N TYR A 449 7.11 11.84 19.94
CA TYR A 449 7.12 12.09 18.49
C TYR A 449 8.30 11.40 17.79
N ALA A 450 9.09 10.60 18.52
CA ALA A 450 10.20 9.83 17.97
C ALA A 450 9.89 8.33 17.95
N VAL A 451 10.58 7.58 17.12
CA VAL A 451 10.34 6.15 16.88
C VAL A 451 11.19 5.30 17.82
N GLU A 452 10.56 4.31 18.47
CA GLU A 452 11.23 3.30 19.30
C GLU A 452 11.28 1.93 18.63
N ARG A 453 10.38 1.67 17.67
CA ARG A 453 10.24 0.38 17.01
C ARG A 453 11.41 0.14 16.04
N PRO A 454 12.15 -0.98 16.16
CA PRO A 454 13.24 -1.30 15.23
C PRO A 454 12.69 -1.72 13.84
N GLY A 455 13.55 -1.63 12.84
CA GLY A 455 13.25 -2.00 11.46
C GLY A 455 13.10 -0.80 10.54
N TRP A 456 12.47 -1.00 9.40
CA TRP A 456 12.18 0.08 8.46
C TRP A 456 11.06 0.97 9.01
N ALA A 457 11.31 2.27 9.01
CA ALA A 457 10.38 3.30 9.45
C ALA A 457 10.39 4.48 8.48
N ARG A 458 9.20 5.05 8.24
CA ARG A 458 9.03 6.27 7.46
C ARG A 458 8.67 7.40 8.41
N MET A 459 9.48 8.43 8.49
CA MET A 459 9.37 9.55 9.44
C MET A 459 9.36 10.86 8.67
N SER A 460 8.70 11.92 9.17
CA SER A 460 8.63 13.18 8.43
C SER A 460 8.93 14.40 9.30
N VAL A 461 9.69 15.34 8.72
CA VAL A 461 10.03 16.65 9.33
C VAL A 461 9.23 17.72 8.62
N GLU A 462 8.51 18.56 9.37
CA GLU A 462 7.83 19.73 8.83
C GLU A 462 8.85 20.77 8.34
N VAL A 463 8.67 21.24 7.09
CA VAL A 463 9.51 22.23 6.43
C VAL A 463 8.66 23.37 5.87
N PRO A 464 9.23 24.57 5.66
CA PRO A 464 8.51 25.71 5.08
C PRO A 464 7.86 25.35 3.74
N PRO A 465 6.67 25.93 3.43
CA PRO A 465 6.03 25.76 2.12
C PRO A 465 6.97 26.15 0.98
N GLY A 466 6.99 25.34 -0.08
CA GLY A 466 7.84 25.57 -1.24
C GLY A 466 9.30 25.14 -1.07
N THR A 467 9.66 24.48 0.03
CA THR A 467 10.99 23.88 0.21
C THR A 467 11.28 22.90 -0.93
N THR A 468 12.47 23.01 -1.48
CA THR A 468 12.98 22.17 -2.56
C THR A 468 14.24 21.41 -2.13
N ALA A 469 14.69 20.45 -2.93
CA ALA A 469 15.96 19.76 -2.71
C ALA A 469 17.17 20.73 -2.63
N GLY A 470 17.09 21.85 -3.36
CA GLY A 470 18.12 22.89 -3.34
C GLY A 470 18.26 23.63 -2.00
N ASP A 471 17.22 23.61 -1.16
CA ASP A 471 17.21 24.28 0.13
C ASP A 471 17.79 23.43 1.26
N ILE A 472 17.97 22.13 1.04
CA ILE A 472 18.51 21.20 2.02
C ILE A 472 20.04 21.34 2.06
N GLN A 473 20.59 21.54 3.25
CA GLN A 473 22.03 21.59 3.51
C GLN A 473 22.54 20.30 4.14
N GLU A 474 21.83 19.82 5.16
CA GLU A 474 22.20 18.60 5.88
C GLU A 474 20.94 17.82 6.28
N LEU A 475 21.07 16.50 6.30
CA LEU A 475 20.13 15.60 6.95
C LEU A 475 20.72 15.20 8.31
N GLY A 476 19.87 14.81 9.26
CA GLY A 476 20.34 14.37 10.56
C GLY A 476 19.37 13.39 11.20
N PHE A 477 19.89 12.71 12.22
CA PHE A 477 19.08 11.89 13.12
C PHE A 477 19.44 12.22 14.57
N ALA A 478 18.41 12.48 15.37
CA ALA A 478 18.52 12.69 16.80
C ALA A 478 18.14 11.42 17.55
N CYS A 479 18.90 11.06 18.57
CA CYS A 479 18.57 9.98 19.49
C CYS A 479 18.10 10.59 20.81
N LEU A 480 16.83 10.37 21.17
CA LEU A 480 16.22 10.94 22.36
C LEU A 480 16.19 9.92 23.48
N THR A 481 16.44 10.39 24.70
CA THR A 481 16.30 9.57 25.90
C THR A 481 14.84 9.11 26.06
N GLU A 482 14.64 7.83 26.34
CA GLU A 482 13.34 7.32 26.71
C GLU A 482 12.85 8.00 27.99
N PRO A 483 11.65 8.60 28.01
CA PRO A 483 11.15 9.22 29.21
C PRO A 483 10.93 8.19 30.32
N ALA A 484 11.22 8.56 31.57
CA ALA A 484 10.89 7.72 32.71
C ALA A 484 9.39 7.42 32.76
N ASN A 485 9.02 6.17 33.02
CA ASN A 485 7.63 5.73 33.16
C ASN A 485 7.51 4.70 34.30
N ALA A 486 6.30 4.20 34.56
CA ALA A 486 6.04 3.24 35.66
C ALA A 486 6.85 1.93 35.54
N ARG A 487 7.28 1.55 34.32
CA ARG A 487 8.10 0.35 34.06
C ARG A 487 9.60 0.64 34.05
N ALA A 488 9.98 1.90 33.80
CA ALA A 488 11.36 2.36 33.77
C ALA A 488 11.45 3.71 34.50
N PRO A 489 11.58 3.70 35.84
CA PRO A 489 11.52 4.92 36.67
C PRO A 489 12.72 5.85 36.52
N ALA A 490 13.81 5.43 35.87
CA ALA A 490 14.94 6.27 35.52
C ALA A 490 15.14 6.33 34.00
N PRO A 491 15.61 7.48 33.43
CA PRO A 491 16.01 7.52 32.03
C PRO A 491 17.11 6.50 31.79
N LEU A 492 16.90 5.58 30.86
CA LEU A 492 17.92 4.63 30.45
C LEU A 492 18.93 5.34 29.54
N ALA A 493 20.21 5.16 29.81
CA ALA A 493 21.25 5.49 28.85
C ALA A 493 21.07 4.53 27.67
N GLY A 494 20.57 5.04 26.56
CA GLY A 494 20.27 4.26 25.37
C GLY A 494 21.06 4.73 24.17
N ALA A 495 20.95 3.99 23.09
CA ALA A 495 21.55 4.34 21.82
C ALA A 495 20.58 4.06 20.67
N CYS A 496 20.72 4.82 19.61
CA CYS A 496 20.04 4.62 18.35
C CYS A 496 21.05 4.28 17.26
N THR A 497 20.66 3.43 16.31
CA THR A 497 21.48 3.16 15.14
C THR A 497 20.64 3.37 13.88
N VAL A 498 21.17 4.11 12.92
CA VAL A 498 20.66 4.18 11.56
C VAL A 498 21.46 3.19 10.74
N GLU A 499 20.83 2.07 10.39
CA GLU A 499 21.46 0.99 9.63
C GLU A 499 21.49 1.31 8.13
N ALA A 500 20.44 1.93 7.62
CA ALA A 500 20.34 2.35 6.23
C ALA A 500 19.38 3.54 6.08
N VAL A 501 19.63 4.37 5.07
CA VAL A 501 18.67 5.37 4.57
C VAL A 501 18.18 4.87 3.21
N GLY A 502 16.94 4.44 3.15
CA GLY A 502 16.30 3.92 1.93
C GLY A 502 15.87 5.03 1.00
N ALA A 503 15.19 6.04 1.50
CA ALA A 503 14.69 7.18 0.73
C ALA A 503 14.61 8.46 1.58
N VAL A 504 14.77 9.60 0.90
CA VAL A 504 14.35 10.92 1.38
C VAL A 504 13.62 11.60 0.24
N PHE A 505 12.43 12.13 0.49
CA PHE A 505 11.61 12.77 -0.55
C PHE A 505 10.69 13.86 0.03
N LEU A 506 10.26 14.77 -0.82
CA LEU A 506 9.14 15.67 -0.59
C LEU A 506 7.92 15.11 -1.34
N PRO A 507 6.70 15.19 -0.81
CA PRO A 507 5.51 14.78 -1.51
C PRO A 507 5.27 15.61 -2.79
N GLY A 508 4.73 14.96 -3.82
CA GLY A 508 4.26 15.60 -5.04
C GLY A 508 2.95 16.39 -4.87
N ARG A 509 2.42 16.89 -5.97
CA ARG A 509 1.15 17.65 -5.98
C ARG A 509 -0.04 16.82 -5.53
N ASP A 510 0.00 15.52 -5.74
CA ASP A 510 -1.00 14.52 -5.37
C ASP A 510 -0.78 13.92 -3.97
N PHE A 511 0.12 14.52 -3.17
CA PHE A 511 0.55 14.10 -1.84
C PHE A 511 1.35 12.80 -1.78
N ALA A 512 1.47 12.07 -2.89
CA ALA A 512 2.29 10.87 -2.97
C ALA A 512 3.79 11.19 -2.92
N PRO A 513 4.65 10.19 -2.62
CA PRO A 513 6.10 10.38 -2.64
C PRO A 513 6.58 10.97 -3.97
N GLY A 514 7.32 12.07 -3.87
CA GLY A 514 8.00 12.68 -5.01
C GLY A 514 9.32 11.98 -5.34
N PRO A 515 10.14 12.57 -6.23
CA PRO A 515 11.44 12.03 -6.60
C PRO A 515 12.35 11.84 -5.37
N ARG A 516 13.15 10.76 -5.43
CA ARG A 516 14.12 10.46 -4.38
C ARG A 516 15.21 11.52 -4.35
N LEU A 517 15.36 12.18 -3.24
CA LEU A 517 16.35 13.24 -3.03
C LEU A 517 17.68 12.69 -2.52
N TRP A 518 17.66 11.60 -1.73
CA TRP A 518 18.84 10.91 -1.22
C TRP A 518 19.11 9.66 -2.06
N THR A 519 20.32 9.54 -2.60
CA THR A 519 20.72 8.44 -3.48
C THR A 519 21.99 7.71 -3.01
N ARG A 520 22.60 8.15 -1.91
CA ARG A 520 23.83 7.57 -1.37
C ARG A 520 23.52 6.55 -0.30
N PRO A 521 23.96 5.29 -0.40
CA PRO A 521 23.89 4.37 0.72
C PRO A 521 24.81 4.85 1.85
N LEU A 522 24.46 4.56 3.09
CA LEU A 522 25.40 4.70 4.20
C LEU A 522 26.54 3.70 4.00
N THR A 523 27.78 4.15 4.17
CA THR A 523 28.96 3.28 4.08
C THR A 523 29.09 2.31 5.25
N ALA A 524 28.50 2.67 6.40
CA ALA A 524 28.38 1.86 7.60
C ALA A 524 27.20 2.34 8.45
N PRO A 525 26.63 1.49 9.32
CA PRO A 525 25.65 1.92 10.32
C PRO A 525 26.18 3.06 11.19
N VAL A 526 25.32 4.04 11.48
CA VAL A 526 25.65 5.21 12.30
C VAL A 526 24.98 5.05 13.66
N THR A 527 25.79 4.91 14.71
CA THR A 527 25.32 4.85 16.10
C THR A 527 25.36 6.22 16.75
N ILE A 528 24.30 6.54 17.49
CA ILE A 528 24.06 7.85 18.11
C ILE A 528 23.70 7.60 19.57
N ASP A 529 24.45 8.17 20.49
CA ASP A 529 24.14 8.09 21.91
C ASP A 529 22.90 8.93 22.26
N SER A 530 22.17 8.50 23.27
CA SER A 530 20.98 9.20 23.75
C SER A 530 21.31 10.67 24.12
N GLY A 531 20.46 11.58 23.66
CA GLY A 531 20.66 13.02 23.80
C GLY A 531 21.53 13.67 22.73
N GLN A 532 22.08 12.88 21.79
CA GLN A 532 22.92 13.37 20.70
C GLN A 532 22.17 13.39 19.35
N MET A 533 22.74 14.14 18.42
CA MET A 533 22.31 14.18 17.02
C MET A 533 23.53 14.00 16.11
N VAL A 534 23.38 13.25 15.06
CA VAL A 534 24.38 13.11 14.00
C VAL A 534 23.89 13.81 12.73
N SER A 535 24.81 14.49 12.06
CA SER A 535 24.59 15.07 10.73
C SER A 535 25.12 14.14 9.66
N LEU A 536 24.34 13.96 8.61
CA LEU A 536 24.72 13.26 7.38
C LEU A 536 24.89 14.33 6.29
N PRO A 537 26.07 14.47 5.67
CA PRO A 537 26.28 15.45 4.62
C PRO A 537 25.35 15.19 3.44
N TRP A 538 24.62 16.23 3.03
CA TRP A 538 23.62 16.15 1.97
C TRP A 538 24.24 15.95 0.57
N LYS A 539 25.43 16.48 0.29
CA LYS A 539 26.14 16.45 -1.01
C LYS A 539 27.49 15.76 -0.91
#